data_9a909a68db6db198ab46d6e92b61a28e
#
_entry.id   9a909a68db6db198ab46d6e92b61a28e
#
_cell.length_a   1.000
_cell.length_b   1.000
_cell.length_c   1.000
_cell.angle_alpha   90.00
_cell.angle_beta   90.00
_cell.angle_gamma   90.00
#
_symmetry.space_group_name_H-M   'P 1'
#
loop_
_entity.id
_entity.type
_entity.pdbx_description
1 polymer ?
#
loop_
_entity_poly.entity_id
_entity_poly.type
_entity_poly.pdbx_seq_one_letter_code
_entity_poly.pdbx_strand_id
1 'polypeptide(L)'
;KLHNATWPGIVGKGPDSEPPISLDTLIDFTANAEVDGVKFDGIDIGLFEPHFNIDESEDGIKRLADKVGALNLNIGSLVAPIWGGPAMGSKEDRAVFVDMVKRSCEFGKKLRNAGVRPYGIIRIDSASKPEAWAQDPAGNTQLIAETFREACDVAADYGERLAAEGE
;
A
#
# COMPACT_ATOMS: atom_id res chain seq x y z
N LYS A 1 5.64 -2.48 -17.25
CA LYS A 1 6.43 -3.18 -16.22
C LYS A 1 5.52 -4.16 -15.48
N LEU A 2 6.05 -5.36 -15.22
CA LEU A 2 5.31 -6.42 -14.53
C LEU A 2 5.75 -6.42 -13.05
N HIS A 3 4.79 -6.22 -12.15
CA HIS A 3 5.03 -6.27 -10.71
C HIS A 3 4.27 -7.44 -10.09
N ASN A 4 4.89 -8.06 -9.09
CA ASN A 4 4.21 -9.01 -8.22
C ASN A 4 3.58 -8.24 -7.05
N ALA A 5 2.27 -8.35 -6.89
CA ALA A 5 1.58 -7.86 -5.71
C ALA A 5 1.88 -8.82 -4.54
N THR A 6 2.88 -8.51 -3.76
CA THR A 6 3.40 -9.36 -2.68
C THR A 6 2.38 -9.51 -1.54
N TRP A 7 1.34 -10.30 -1.80
CA TRP A 7 0.28 -10.53 -0.83
C TRP A 7 0.72 -11.51 0.26
N PRO A 8 0.54 -11.22 1.54
CA PRO A 8 1.05 -12.08 2.63
C PRO A 8 0.34 -13.42 2.77
N GLY A 9 -0.69 -13.68 1.98
CA GLY A 9 -1.43 -14.94 2.05
C GLY A 9 -2.31 -15.11 3.29
N ILE A 10 -2.66 -14.01 3.97
CA ILE A 10 -3.50 -14.05 5.18
C ILE A 10 -4.99 -13.94 4.89
N VAL A 11 -5.38 -13.44 3.73
CA VAL A 11 -6.79 -13.26 3.36
C VAL A 11 -7.46 -14.59 3.08
N GLY A 12 -8.63 -14.79 3.63
CA GLY A 12 -9.41 -16.01 3.48
C GLY A 12 -8.86 -17.22 4.25
N LYS A 13 -7.82 -17.06 5.06
CA LYS A 13 -7.27 -18.14 5.88
C LYS A 13 -8.01 -18.28 7.20
N GLY A 14 -8.30 -19.52 7.56
CA GLY A 14 -8.88 -19.88 8.85
C GLY A 14 -7.81 -20.02 9.96
N PRO A 15 -8.25 -20.32 11.20
CA PRO A 15 -7.35 -20.41 12.36
C PRO A 15 -6.20 -21.42 12.22
N ASP A 16 -6.43 -22.52 11.47
CA ASP A 16 -5.46 -23.60 11.29
C ASP A 16 -4.68 -23.51 9.97
N SER A 17 -4.71 -22.33 9.32
CA SER A 17 -4.01 -22.13 8.07
C SER A 17 -2.50 -21.97 8.29
N GLU A 18 -1.73 -22.21 7.23
CA GLU A 18 -0.29 -21.95 7.24
C GLU A 18 0.02 -20.48 7.58
N PRO A 19 1.16 -20.22 8.24
CA PRO A 19 1.57 -18.87 8.58
C PRO A 19 1.72 -17.99 7.32
N PRO A 20 1.63 -16.68 7.46
CA PRO A 20 1.85 -15.74 6.36
C PRO A 20 3.25 -15.94 5.74
N ILE A 21 3.35 -15.71 4.44
CA ILE A 21 4.62 -15.74 3.72
C ILE A 21 5.39 -14.45 4.06
N SER A 22 6.66 -14.57 4.45
CA SER A 22 7.48 -13.40 4.75
C SER A 22 7.77 -12.57 3.50
N LEU A 23 7.94 -11.25 3.68
CA LEU A 23 8.31 -10.37 2.58
C LEU A 23 9.62 -10.79 1.93
N ASP A 24 10.61 -11.22 2.70
CA ASP A 24 11.89 -11.73 2.20
C ASP A 24 11.71 -12.90 1.25
N THR A 25 10.88 -13.86 1.63
CA THR A 25 10.55 -15.02 0.77
C THR A 25 9.84 -14.59 -0.52
N LEU A 26 8.91 -13.65 -0.44
CA LEU A 26 8.19 -13.14 -1.60
C LEU A 26 9.11 -12.36 -2.56
N ILE A 27 10.04 -11.57 -2.02
CA ILE A 27 11.07 -10.88 -2.81
C ILE A 27 11.94 -11.91 -3.56
N ASP A 28 12.41 -12.93 -2.86
CA ASP A 28 13.27 -13.96 -3.45
C ASP A 28 12.53 -14.78 -4.51
N PHE A 29 11.27 -15.15 -4.27
CA PHE A 29 10.43 -15.82 -5.27
C PHE A 29 10.20 -14.95 -6.50
N THR A 30 9.90 -13.66 -6.29
CA THR A 30 9.67 -12.72 -7.39
C THR A 30 10.92 -12.56 -8.26
N ALA A 31 12.10 -12.43 -7.65
CA ALA A 31 13.35 -12.28 -8.36
C ALA A 31 13.72 -13.52 -9.20
N ASN A 32 13.33 -14.70 -8.73
CA ASN A 32 13.63 -15.98 -9.38
C ASN A 32 12.53 -16.48 -10.31
N ALA A 33 11.33 -15.88 -10.28
CA ALA A 33 10.23 -16.28 -11.13
C ALA A 33 10.46 -15.86 -12.59
N GLU A 34 10.30 -16.81 -13.50
CA GLU A 34 10.41 -16.58 -14.94
C GLU A 34 9.39 -17.45 -15.66
N VAL A 35 8.64 -16.85 -16.58
CA VAL A 35 7.68 -17.55 -17.46
C VAL A 35 7.97 -17.14 -18.90
N ASP A 36 8.31 -18.09 -19.75
CA ASP A 36 8.63 -17.88 -21.16
C ASP A 36 9.69 -16.78 -21.39
N GLY A 37 10.71 -16.73 -20.53
CA GLY A 37 11.78 -15.72 -20.60
C GLY A 37 11.41 -14.36 -20.03
N VAL A 38 10.19 -14.19 -19.48
CA VAL A 38 9.72 -12.96 -18.86
C VAL A 38 9.86 -13.03 -17.35
N LYS A 39 10.54 -12.06 -16.77
CA LYS A 39 10.71 -11.87 -15.32
C LYS A 39 9.90 -10.69 -14.80
N PHE A 40 9.68 -10.65 -13.51
CA PHE A 40 9.12 -9.48 -12.86
C PHE A 40 10.12 -8.31 -12.86
N ASP A 41 9.62 -7.09 -13.07
CA ASP A 41 10.38 -5.86 -12.94
C ASP A 41 10.42 -5.35 -11.47
N GLY A 42 9.50 -5.82 -10.65
CA GLY A 42 9.39 -5.33 -9.28
C GLY A 42 8.29 -5.97 -8.46
N ILE A 43 8.07 -5.38 -7.30
CA ILE A 43 7.07 -5.80 -6.31
C ILE A 43 6.20 -4.62 -5.89
N ASP A 44 4.98 -4.93 -5.45
CA ASP A 44 4.09 -4.02 -4.74
C ASP A 44 3.98 -4.52 -3.29
N ILE A 45 4.11 -3.65 -2.30
CA ILE A 45 4.18 -4.06 -0.90
C ILE A 45 3.12 -3.40 -0.02
N GLY A 46 2.64 -4.13 0.99
CA GLY A 46 1.79 -3.59 2.04
C GLY A 46 2.62 -2.95 3.16
N LEU A 47 2.18 -1.78 3.63
CA LEU A 47 2.78 -1.08 4.76
C LEU A 47 2.16 -1.53 6.08
N PHE A 48 2.03 -2.84 6.25
CA PHE A 48 1.43 -3.49 7.41
C PHE A 48 2.03 -4.88 7.64
N GLU A 49 1.95 -5.34 8.88
CA GLU A 49 2.39 -6.67 9.25
C GLU A 49 1.60 -7.78 8.49
N PRO A 50 2.22 -8.90 8.12
CA PRO A 50 3.57 -9.31 8.50
C PRO A 50 4.67 -8.90 7.49
N HIS A 51 4.38 -8.05 6.52
CA HIS A 51 5.35 -7.71 5.48
C HIS A 51 6.26 -6.56 5.90
N PHE A 52 5.68 -5.41 6.19
CA PHE A 52 6.46 -4.23 6.54
C PHE A 52 5.63 -3.31 7.44
N ASN A 53 6.27 -2.61 8.37
CA ASN A 53 5.57 -1.67 9.22
C ASN A 53 5.73 -0.26 8.64
N ILE A 54 4.65 0.53 8.60
CA ILE A 54 4.71 1.92 8.15
C ILE A 54 5.63 2.77 9.03
N ASP A 55 5.84 2.36 10.27
CA ASP A 55 6.71 2.99 11.27
C ASP A 55 8.12 2.38 11.32
N GLU A 56 8.52 1.64 10.28
CA GLU A 56 9.84 1.00 10.24
C GLU A 56 10.98 2.02 10.34
N SER A 57 12.05 1.59 10.98
CA SER A 57 13.28 2.38 11.15
C SER A 57 13.94 2.72 9.80
N GLU A 58 14.73 3.78 9.78
CA GLU A 58 15.52 4.14 8.60
C GLU A 58 16.44 2.99 8.16
N ASP A 59 17.02 2.27 9.13
CA ASP A 59 17.85 1.09 8.85
C ASP A 59 17.05 -0.06 8.24
N GLY A 60 15.80 -0.26 8.67
CA GLY A 60 14.90 -1.25 8.09
C GLY A 60 14.53 -0.92 6.65
N ILE A 61 14.19 0.34 6.40
CA ILE A 61 13.89 0.84 5.04
C ILE A 61 15.13 0.70 4.15
N LYS A 62 16.31 1.02 4.67
CA LYS A 62 17.56 0.85 3.92
C LYS A 62 17.82 -0.61 3.58
N ARG A 63 17.66 -1.53 4.53
CA ARG A 63 17.82 -2.99 4.26
C ARG A 63 16.87 -3.47 3.16
N LEU A 64 15.61 -3.04 3.20
CA LEU A 64 14.65 -3.35 2.14
C LEU A 64 15.12 -2.83 0.78
N ALA A 65 15.53 -1.57 0.72
CA ALA A 65 16.01 -0.94 -0.51
C ALA A 65 17.26 -1.65 -1.05
N ASP A 66 18.23 -1.95 -0.20
CA ASP A 66 19.45 -2.66 -0.57
C ASP A 66 19.14 -4.05 -1.13
N LYS A 67 18.23 -4.81 -0.50
CA LYS A 67 17.83 -6.14 -0.97
C LYS A 67 17.14 -6.09 -2.33
N VAL A 68 16.14 -5.22 -2.48
CA VAL A 68 15.38 -5.06 -3.73
C VAL A 68 16.29 -4.60 -4.86
N GLY A 69 17.16 -3.62 -4.60
CA GLY A 69 18.12 -3.11 -5.56
C GLY A 69 19.15 -4.15 -6.00
N ALA A 70 19.68 -4.96 -5.06
CA ALA A 70 20.62 -6.03 -5.38
C ALA A 70 20.03 -7.11 -6.30
N LEU A 71 18.71 -7.31 -6.26
CA LEU A 71 17.98 -8.24 -7.12
C LEU A 71 17.46 -7.61 -8.43
N ASN A 72 17.81 -6.34 -8.70
CA ASN A 72 17.34 -5.56 -9.85
C ASN A 72 15.81 -5.43 -9.91
N LEU A 73 15.14 -5.48 -8.77
CA LEU A 73 13.71 -5.22 -8.66
C LEU A 73 13.44 -3.75 -8.31
N ASN A 74 12.25 -3.29 -8.62
CA ASN A 74 11.73 -1.99 -8.17
C ASN A 74 10.58 -2.19 -7.17
N ILE A 75 10.33 -1.19 -6.34
CA ILE A 75 9.11 -1.11 -5.55
C ILE A 75 8.12 -0.22 -6.29
N GLY A 76 6.94 -0.73 -6.55
CA GLY A 76 5.87 -0.04 -7.25
C GLY A 76 4.84 0.58 -6.30
N SER A 77 3.63 0.02 -6.30
CA SER A 77 2.56 0.45 -5.42
C SER A 77 2.88 0.13 -3.95
N LEU A 78 2.53 1.06 -3.08
CA LEU A 78 2.49 0.85 -1.63
C LEU A 78 1.04 0.77 -1.19
N VAL A 79 0.66 -0.29 -0.47
CA VAL A 79 -0.68 -0.43 0.09
C VAL A 79 -0.70 0.24 1.46
N ALA A 80 -1.44 1.34 1.58
CA ALA A 80 -1.61 2.03 2.85
C ALA A 80 -2.44 1.19 3.82
N PRO A 81 -2.10 1.14 5.12
CA PRO A 81 -2.82 0.36 6.12
C PRO A 81 -4.11 1.07 6.57
N ILE A 82 -5.04 1.26 5.64
CA ILE A 82 -6.29 2.01 5.87
C ILE A 82 -7.46 1.13 5.43
N TRP A 83 -8.23 0.64 6.40
CA TRP A 83 -9.40 -0.19 6.16
C TRP A 83 -10.58 0.26 7.01
N GLY A 84 -11.74 -0.26 6.70
CA GLY A 84 -12.92 -0.15 7.54
C GLY A 84 -13.70 1.15 7.42
N GLY A 85 -13.57 1.86 6.31
CA GLY A 85 -14.41 2.99 5.95
C GLY A 85 -14.13 4.32 6.68
N PRO A 86 -12.89 4.67 7.07
CA PRO A 86 -12.64 5.92 7.78
C PRO A 86 -12.89 7.17 6.90
N ALA A 87 -12.82 7.05 5.59
CA ALA A 87 -13.07 8.18 4.68
C ALA A 87 -14.52 8.68 4.68
N MET A 88 -15.47 7.89 5.17
CA MET A 88 -16.87 8.28 5.37
C MET A 88 -17.26 8.40 6.87
N GLY A 89 -16.28 8.35 7.76
CA GLY A 89 -16.49 8.43 9.20
C GLY A 89 -16.64 9.86 9.73
N SER A 90 -16.41 10.01 11.04
CA SER A 90 -16.35 11.30 11.70
C SER A 90 -15.27 12.20 11.10
N LYS A 91 -15.23 13.45 11.50
CA LYS A 91 -14.16 14.37 11.09
C LYS A 91 -12.79 13.85 11.55
N GLU A 92 -12.74 13.27 12.72
CA GLU A 92 -11.55 12.68 13.31
C GLU A 92 -11.10 11.45 12.52
N ASP A 93 -12.01 10.56 12.14
CA ASP A 93 -11.71 9.38 11.32
C ASP A 93 -11.15 9.79 9.95
N ARG A 94 -11.75 10.81 9.33
CA ARG A 94 -11.30 11.33 8.04
C ARG A 94 -9.91 11.96 8.14
N ALA A 95 -9.62 12.67 9.23
CA ALA A 95 -8.29 13.20 9.48
C ALA A 95 -7.24 12.09 9.66
N VAL A 96 -7.58 10.99 10.33
CA VAL A 96 -6.71 9.79 10.44
C VAL A 96 -6.45 9.17 9.07
N PHE A 97 -7.47 9.10 8.20
CA PHE A 97 -7.30 8.62 6.83
C PHE A 97 -6.26 9.45 6.06
N VAL A 98 -6.41 10.77 6.08
CA VAL A 98 -5.51 11.69 5.37
C VAL A 98 -4.09 11.62 5.94
N ASP A 99 -3.94 11.56 7.27
CA ASP A 99 -2.63 11.40 7.92
C ASP A 99 -1.96 10.08 7.52
N MET A 100 -2.70 8.99 7.45
CA MET A 100 -2.15 7.70 7.04
C MET A 100 -1.69 7.71 5.57
N VAL A 101 -2.42 8.39 4.67
CA VAL A 101 -1.97 8.63 3.30
C VAL A 101 -0.66 9.42 3.30
N LYS A 102 -0.57 10.50 4.09
CA LYS A 102 0.65 11.30 4.23
C LYS A 102 1.84 10.45 4.66
N ARG A 103 1.69 9.66 5.73
CA ARG A 103 2.75 8.76 6.22
C ARG A 103 3.19 7.74 5.16
N SER A 104 2.23 7.19 4.40
CA SER A 104 2.53 6.29 3.29
C SER A 104 3.34 7.01 2.18
N CYS A 105 3.03 8.27 1.90
CA CYS A 105 3.79 9.09 0.96
C CYS A 105 5.21 9.40 1.46
N GLU A 106 5.37 9.70 2.75
CA GLU A 106 6.66 9.90 3.39
C GLU A 106 7.54 8.65 3.29
N PHE A 107 6.95 7.49 3.54
CA PHE A 107 7.61 6.19 3.35
C PHE A 107 8.04 6.00 1.89
N GLY A 108 7.14 6.25 0.95
CA GLY A 108 7.41 6.18 -0.49
C GLY A 108 8.55 7.10 -0.93
N LYS A 109 8.64 8.31 -0.36
CA LYS A 109 9.73 9.26 -0.60
C LYS A 109 11.08 8.71 -0.14
N LYS A 110 11.15 8.01 1.00
CA LYS A 110 12.39 7.37 1.49
C LYS A 110 12.88 6.31 0.51
N LEU A 111 11.99 5.44 0.02
CA LEU A 111 12.33 4.43 -0.99
C LEU A 111 12.75 5.05 -2.34
N ARG A 112 12.15 6.16 -2.73
CA ARG A 112 12.54 6.91 -3.93
C ARG A 112 13.93 7.49 -3.78
N ASN A 113 14.25 8.08 -2.64
CA ASN A 113 15.59 8.60 -2.33
C ASN A 113 16.64 7.49 -2.29
N ALA A 114 16.26 6.27 -1.92
CA ALA A 114 17.11 5.09 -1.99
C ALA A 114 17.25 4.50 -3.41
N GLY A 115 16.57 5.08 -4.42
CA GLY A 115 16.71 4.71 -5.83
C GLY A 115 15.92 3.48 -6.27
N VAL A 116 15.12 2.86 -5.40
CA VAL A 116 14.39 1.62 -5.71
C VAL A 116 12.92 1.82 -6.06
N ARG A 117 12.41 3.06 -6.04
CA ARG A 117 11.01 3.38 -6.34
C ARG A 117 10.91 4.48 -7.41
N PRO A 118 10.89 4.11 -8.70
CA PRO A 118 10.98 5.07 -9.80
C PRO A 118 9.68 5.84 -10.08
N TYR A 119 8.54 5.40 -9.52
CA TYR A 119 7.24 6.06 -9.68
C TYR A 119 6.41 5.91 -8.40
N GLY A 120 5.45 6.83 -8.20
CA GLY A 120 4.68 6.94 -6.97
C GLY A 120 3.22 6.58 -7.15
N ILE A 121 2.79 5.48 -6.54
CA ILE A 121 1.39 5.09 -6.38
C ILE A 121 1.18 4.60 -4.95
N ILE A 122 0.25 5.22 -4.25
CA ILE A 122 -0.27 4.72 -2.97
C ILE A 122 -1.63 4.10 -3.25
N ARG A 123 -1.75 2.80 -3.01
CA ARG A 123 -3.03 2.11 -3.05
C ARG A 123 -3.75 2.34 -1.73
N ILE A 124 -5.00 2.73 -1.82
CA ILE A 124 -5.95 2.86 -0.71
C ILE A 124 -7.13 1.94 -0.95
N ASP A 125 -7.80 1.56 0.12
CA ASP A 125 -9.07 0.85 0.07
C ASP A 125 -10.20 1.77 -0.41
N SER A 126 -11.32 1.20 -0.87
CA SER A 126 -12.54 1.91 -1.26
C SER A 126 -13.13 2.78 -0.15
N ALA A 127 -12.68 2.58 1.09
CA ALA A 127 -13.04 3.34 2.27
C ALA A 127 -14.53 3.25 2.64
N SER A 128 -15.19 2.17 2.27
CA SER A 128 -16.61 1.94 2.48
C SER A 128 -16.87 0.87 3.54
N LYS A 129 -17.93 1.08 4.33
CA LYS A 129 -18.61 0.03 5.11
C LYS A 129 -20.01 -0.13 4.51
N PRO A 130 -20.33 -1.25 3.86
CA PRO A 130 -21.56 -1.39 3.09
C PRO A 130 -22.83 -1.06 3.88
N GLU A 131 -22.94 -1.54 5.12
CA GLU A 131 -24.14 -1.27 5.95
C GLU A 131 -24.25 0.21 6.37
N ALA A 132 -23.12 0.86 6.69
CA ALA A 132 -23.13 2.27 7.03
C ALA A 132 -23.33 3.15 5.80
N TRP A 133 -22.74 2.77 4.66
CA TRP A 133 -22.97 3.47 3.39
C TRP A 133 -24.43 3.44 2.97
N ALA A 134 -25.10 2.31 3.13
CA ALA A 134 -26.50 2.12 2.75
C ALA A 134 -27.49 2.97 3.56
N GLN A 135 -27.11 3.49 4.73
CA GLN A 135 -27.97 4.37 5.55
C GLN A 135 -28.12 5.77 4.96
N ASP A 136 -27.07 6.31 4.35
CA ASP A 136 -27.06 7.59 3.66
C ASP A 136 -26.08 7.55 2.48
N PRO A 137 -26.43 6.92 1.36
CA PRO A 137 -25.52 6.77 0.22
C PRO A 137 -25.05 8.13 -0.35
N ALA A 138 -25.92 9.13 -0.38
CA ALA A 138 -25.58 10.43 -0.94
C ALA A 138 -24.60 11.19 -0.04
N GLY A 139 -24.89 11.29 1.26
CA GLY A 139 -24.02 11.97 2.21
C GLY A 139 -22.67 11.24 2.36
N ASN A 140 -22.66 9.91 2.45
CA ASN A 140 -21.45 9.13 2.56
C ASN A 140 -20.58 9.24 1.30
N THR A 141 -21.17 9.23 0.11
CA THR A 141 -20.45 9.48 -1.14
C THR A 141 -19.78 10.85 -1.15
N GLN A 142 -20.46 11.88 -0.67
CA GLN A 142 -19.90 13.22 -0.55
C GLN A 142 -18.72 13.26 0.42
N LEU A 143 -18.86 12.64 1.61
CA LEU A 143 -17.78 12.56 2.60
C LEU A 143 -16.54 11.87 2.05
N ILE A 144 -16.73 10.73 1.37
CA ILE A 144 -15.63 10.01 0.71
C ILE A 144 -14.96 10.90 -0.34
N ALA A 145 -15.72 11.57 -1.18
CA ALA A 145 -15.18 12.42 -2.23
C ALA A 145 -14.38 13.62 -1.67
N GLU A 146 -14.85 14.24 -0.58
CA GLU A 146 -14.13 15.31 0.11
C GLU A 146 -12.82 14.79 0.71
N THR A 147 -12.87 13.67 1.42
CA THR A 147 -11.69 13.05 2.06
C THR A 147 -10.66 12.60 1.04
N PHE A 148 -11.10 11.97 -0.05
CA PHE A 148 -10.19 11.56 -1.13
C PHE A 148 -9.55 12.76 -1.84
N ARG A 149 -10.27 13.86 -2.01
CA ARG A 149 -9.69 15.08 -2.59
C ARG A 149 -8.58 15.64 -1.71
N GLU A 150 -8.83 15.78 -0.40
CA GLU A 150 -7.80 16.20 0.55
C GLU A 150 -6.59 15.24 0.56
N ALA A 151 -6.83 13.94 0.55
CA ALA A 151 -5.77 12.94 0.47
C ALA A 151 -4.98 13.01 -0.85
N CYS A 152 -5.64 13.29 -1.98
CA CYS A 152 -4.97 13.49 -3.27
C CYS A 152 -4.09 14.74 -3.28
N ASP A 153 -4.54 15.83 -2.67
CA ASP A 153 -3.74 17.05 -2.56
C ASP A 153 -2.47 16.78 -1.74
N VAL A 154 -2.61 16.08 -0.60
CA VAL A 154 -1.45 15.64 0.20
C VAL A 154 -0.52 14.73 -0.62
N ALA A 155 -1.04 13.74 -1.34
CA ALA A 155 -0.22 12.84 -2.15
C ALA A 155 0.53 13.58 -3.25
N ALA A 156 -0.10 14.57 -3.89
CA ALA A 156 0.52 15.39 -4.93
C ALA A 156 1.75 16.16 -4.44
N ASP A 157 1.74 16.66 -3.18
CA ASP A 157 2.89 17.33 -2.57
C ASP A 157 4.13 16.43 -2.45
N TYR A 158 3.91 15.12 -2.40
CA TYR A 158 4.97 14.09 -2.39
C TYR A 158 5.29 13.52 -3.78
N GLY A 159 4.60 13.98 -4.84
CA GLY A 159 4.71 13.41 -6.18
C GLY A 159 4.12 12.01 -6.29
N GLU A 160 3.17 11.68 -5.43
CA GLU A 160 2.43 10.42 -5.41
C GLU A 160 1.06 10.57 -6.06
N ARG A 161 0.47 9.45 -6.44
CA ARG A 161 -0.93 9.33 -6.90
C ARG A 161 -1.63 8.30 -6.04
N LEU A 162 -2.91 8.50 -5.81
CA LEU A 162 -3.74 7.51 -5.14
C LEU A 162 -4.42 6.59 -6.16
N ALA A 163 -4.49 5.32 -5.83
CA ALA A 163 -5.28 4.32 -6.55
C ALA A 163 -6.22 3.65 -5.53
N ALA A 164 -7.52 3.85 -5.71
CA ALA A 164 -8.51 3.18 -4.87
C ALA A 164 -8.81 1.80 -5.42
N GLU A 165 -8.74 0.78 -4.57
CA GLU A 165 -9.24 -0.55 -4.87
C GLU A 165 -10.72 -0.62 -4.51
N GLY A 166 -11.56 -0.95 -5.48
CA GLY A 166 -12.99 -1.20 -5.25
C GLY A 166 -13.20 -2.63 -4.74
N GLU A 167 -13.89 -2.77 -3.61
CA GLU A 167 -14.35 -4.05 -3.06
C GLU A 167 -15.86 -4.20 -3.22
#